data_ab065b9e59e6b140d004061acd7c7860
#
_entry.id   ab065b9e59e6b140d004061acd7c7860
#
_cell.length_a   1.000
_cell.length_b   1.000
_cell.length_c   1.000
_cell.angle_alpha   90.00
_cell.angle_beta   90.00
_cell.angle_gamma   90.00
#
_symmetry.space_group_name_H-M   'P 1'
#
loop_
_entity.id
_entity.type
_entity.pdbx_description
1 polymer ?
#
loop_
_entity_poly.entity_id
_entity_poly.type
_entity_poly.pdbx_seq_one_letter_code
_entity_poly.pdbx_strand_id
1 'polypeptide(L)'
;DLDDSDNLRAKEAAMLGLPYQSIFADEIQVGERTIDGQQLKWSVFHDFPAGKMYSAMQEWVFPFIKTLHTDKNSAYSKYMDDAIFKLPTPLLLSKVVDSLDEIYKIMNEIQTADVRGDTYEYLLSKISQSGRNGQFRTPRHIIRMMVELMDPKADDVICDPACGTSGFLVSAGEYLKEHRKEEIFFDRQKKDHYMNHMFF
;
A
#
# COMPACT_ATOMS: atom_id res chain seq x y z
N ASP A 1 -5.49 2.86 -5.21
CA ASP A 1 -5.50 1.41 -5.18
C ASP A 1 -4.85 0.81 -6.42
N LEU A 2 -4.81 -0.53 -6.54
CA LEU A 2 -4.14 -1.20 -7.66
C LEU A 2 -4.88 -0.98 -8.99
N ASP A 3 -6.20 -0.98 -8.97
CA ASP A 3 -7.04 -0.76 -10.16
C ASP A 3 -6.78 0.64 -10.75
N ASP A 4 -6.79 1.67 -9.90
CA ASP A 4 -6.54 3.05 -10.32
C ASP A 4 -5.11 3.23 -10.84
N SER A 5 -4.15 2.62 -10.17
CA SER A 5 -2.75 2.66 -10.57
C SER A 5 -2.52 1.97 -11.92
N ASP A 6 -3.14 0.83 -12.16
CA ASP A 6 -3.07 0.10 -13.42
C ASP A 6 -3.71 0.92 -14.56
N ASN A 7 -4.90 1.47 -14.31
CA ASN A 7 -5.62 2.31 -15.27
C ASN A 7 -4.84 3.60 -15.63
N LEU A 8 -4.18 4.22 -14.64
CA LEU A 8 -3.36 5.41 -14.86
C LEU A 8 -2.15 5.08 -15.75
N ARG A 9 -1.43 4.00 -15.45
CA ARG A 9 -0.28 3.54 -16.25
C ARG A 9 -0.68 3.19 -17.68
N ALA A 10 -1.84 2.56 -17.87
CA ALA A 10 -2.38 2.27 -19.19
C ALA A 10 -2.64 3.54 -20.00
N LYS A 11 -3.21 4.57 -19.37
CA LYS A 11 -3.45 5.88 -20.00
C LYS A 11 -2.14 6.59 -20.37
N GLU A 12 -1.18 6.61 -19.47
CA GLU A 12 0.15 7.21 -19.70
C GLU A 12 0.88 6.52 -20.84
N ALA A 13 0.89 5.19 -20.87
CA ALA A 13 1.49 4.42 -21.96
C ALA A 13 0.83 4.70 -23.30
N ALA A 14 -0.51 4.79 -23.34
CA ALA A 14 -1.26 5.13 -24.55
C ALA A 14 -0.92 6.54 -25.06
N MET A 15 -0.76 7.53 -24.17
CA MET A 15 -0.35 8.89 -24.53
C MET A 15 1.06 8.93 -25.13
N LEU A 16 1.95 8.05 -24.70
CA LEU A 16 3.33 7.94 -25.18
C LEU A 16 3.49 6.99 -26.37
N GLY A 17 2.40 6.33 -26.81
CA GLY A 17 2.44 5.33 -27.88
C GLY A 17 3.24 4.06 -27.49
N LEU A 18 3.36 3.77 -26.20
CA LEU A 18 4.09 2.62 -25.67
C LEU A 18 3.16 1.44 -25.40
N PRO A 19 3.61 0.20 -25.61
CA PRO A 19 2.85 -0.98 -25.21
C PRO A 19 2.72 -1.02 -23.68
N TYR A 20 1.53 -1.35 -23.20
CA TYR A 20 1.27 -1.56 -21.78
C TYR A 20 0.61 -2.93 -21.56
N GLN A 21 1.10 -3.65 -20.57
CA GLN A 21 0.48 -4.88 -20.12
C GLN A 21 -0.08 -4.65 -18.71
N SER A 22 -1.41 -4.80 -18.58
CA SER A 22 -2.08 -4.71 -17.29
C SER A 22 -1.56 -5.79 -16.31
N ILE A 23 -1.48 -5.43 -15.04
CA ILE A 23 -1.24 -6.42 -13.97
C ILE A 23 -2.42 -7.38 -13.81
N PHE A 24 -3.61 -6.99 -14.30
CA PHE A 24 -4.82 -7.79 -14.34
C PHE A 24 -5.03 -8.40 -15.74
N ALA A 25 -4.05 -9.18 -16.19
CA ALA A 25 -4.15 -9.91 -17.48
C ALA A 25 -5.36 -10.86 -17.49
N ASP A 26 -5.82 -11.25 -18.70
CA ASP A 26 -6.97 -12.16 -18.85
C ASP A 26 -6.75 -13.51 -18.17
N GLU A 27 -5.49 -13.97 -18.10
CA GLU A 27 -5.11 -15.18 -17.38
C GLU A 27 -3.90 -14.91 -16.48
N ILE A 28 -4.09 -15.10 -15.18
CA ILE A 28 -3.03 -14.96 -14.16
C ILE A 28 -2.85 -16.29 -13.45
N GLN A 29 -1.60 -16.73 -13.35
CA GLN A 29 -1.24 -17.90 -12.56
C GLN A 29 -1.11 -17.52 -11.08
N VAL A 30 -1.97 -18.07 -10.23
CA VAL A 30 -1.93 -17.92 -8.78
C VAL A 30 -1.77 -19.29 -8.14
N GLY A 31 -0.54 -19.62 -7.74
CA GLY A 31 -0.20 -20.98 -7.30
C GLY A 31 -0.38 -22.00 -8.43
N GLU A 32 -1.19 -23.03 -8.18
CA GLU A 32 -1.52 -24.07 -9.17
C GLU A 32 -2.76 -23.77 -10.05
N ARG A 33 -3.37 -22.61 -9.85
CA ARG A 33 -4.63 -22.22 -10.52
C ARG A 33 -4.40 -21.08 -11.48
N THR A 34 -5.11 -21.11 -12.62
CA THR A 34 -5.22 -20.00 -13.56
C THR A 34 -6.53 -19.27 -13.30
N ILE A 35 -6.49 -17.95 -13.15
CA ILE A 35 -7.60 -17.10 -12.79
C ILE A 35 -7.70 -15.96 -13.81
N ASP A 36 -8.93 -15.56 -14.15
CA ASP A 36 -9.18 -14.32 -14.86
C ASP A 36 -8.78 -13.13 -13.97
N GLY A 37 -7.78 -12.39 -14.40
CA GLY A 37 -7.25 -11.24 -13.67
C GLY A 37 -8.27 -10.14 -13.42
N GLN A 38 -9.31 -10.04 -14.22
CA GLN A 38 -10.39 -9.06 -14.00
C GLN A 38 -11.14 -9.33 -12.68
N GLN A 39 -11.23 -10.59 -12.24
CA GLN A 39 -11.87 -10.96 -10.98
C GLN A 39 -11.04 -10.58 -9.74
N LEU A 40 -9.78 -10.20 -9.92
CA LEU A 40 -8.89 -9.75 -8.85
C LEU A 40 -9.00 -8.25 -8.56
N LYS A 41 -9.68 -7.50 -9.43
CA LYS A 41 -9.90 -6.07 -9.26
C LYS A 41 -10.84 -5.78 -8.11
N TRP A 42 -10.52 -4.75 -7.31
CA TRP A 42 -11.41 -4.27 -6.26
C TRP A 42 -12.79 -3.94 -6.81
N SER A 43 -12.86 -3.23 -7.93
CA SER A 43 -14.07 -2.83 -8.62
C SER A 43 -14.98 -4.02 -9.06
N VAL A 44 -14.46 -5.23 -9.02
CA VAL A 44 -15.20 -6.45 -9.37
C VAL A 44 -15.53 -7.29 -8.14
N PHE A 45 -14.53 -7.61 -7.32
CA PHE A 45 -14.78 -8.54 -6.21
C PHE A 45 -15.53 -7.91 -5.02
N HIS A 46 -15.53 -6.58 -4.87
CA HIS A 46 -16.28 -5.91 -3.81
C HIS A 46 -17.79 -6.12 -3.91
N ASP A 47 -18.32 -6.35 -5.11
CA ASP A 47 -19.73 -6.66 -5.34
C ASP A 47 -20.10 -8.15 -5.15
N PHE A 48 -19.12 -8.99 -4.82
CA PHE A 48 -19.40 -10.40 -4.61
C PHE A 48 -20.22 -10.64 -3.32
N PRO A 49 -21.13 -11.63 -3.31
CA PRO A 49 -21.72 -12.08 -2.05
C PRO A 49 -20.66 -12.45 -1.03
N ALA A 50 -20.90 -12.17 0.25
CA ALA A 50 -19.90 -12.28 1.35
C ALA A 50 -19.07 -13.59 1.32
N GLY A 51 -19.71 -14.73 1.07
CA GLY A 51 -18.99 -16.02 0.95
C GLY A 51 -18.06 -16.09 -0.24
N LYS A 52 -18.51 -15.63 -1.43
CA LYS A 52 -17.67 -15.60 -2.64
C LYS A 52 -16.54 -14.58 -2.49
N MET A 53 -16.82 -13.41 -1.92
CA MET A 53 -15.83 -12.36 -1.63
C MET A 53 -14.72 -12.91 -0.72
N TYR A 54 -15.09 -13.64 0.32
CA TYR A 54 -14.16 -14.23 1.27
C TYR A 54 -13.24 -15.28 0.60
N SER A 55 -13.83 -16.20 -0.17
CA SER A 55 -13.07 -17.19 -0.94
C SER A 55 -12.17 -16.52 -1.98
N ALA A 56 -12.67 -15.51 -2.70
CA ALA A 56 -11.87 -14.75 -3.67
C ALA A 56 -10.67 -14.07 -2.99
N MET A 57 -10.89 -13.43 -1.83
CA MET A 57 -9.84 -12.75 -1.08
C MET A 57 -8.78 -13.74 -0.58
N GLN A 58 -9.20 -14.86 -0.03
CA GLN A 58 -8.31 -15.85 0.57
C GLN A 58 -7.54 -16.68 -0.48
N GLU A 59 -8.22 -17.11 -1.55
CA GLU A 59 -7.67 -18.07 -2.51
C GLU A 59 -7.03 -17.39 -3.73
N TRP A 60 -7.40 -16.16 -4.07
CA TRP A 60 -7.00 -15.50 -5.31
C TRP A 60 -6.34 -14.15 -5.07
N VAL A 61 -7.07 -13.18 -4.48
CA VAL A 61 -6.60 -11.79 -4.36
C VAL A 61 -5.38 -11.68 -3.47
N PHE A 62 -5.43 -12.27 -2.28
CA PHE A 62 -4.31 -12.20 -1.35
C PHE A 62 -3.06 -12.96 -1.83
N PRO A 63 -3.17 -14.19 -2.38
CA PRO A 63 -2.05 -14.84 -3.06
C PRO A 63 -1.52 -14.04 -4.27
N PHE A 64 -2.39 -13.42 -5.08
CA PHE A 64 -1.97 -12.56 -6.18
C PHE A 64 -1.14 -11.37 -5.70
N ILE A 65 -1.59 -10.66 -4.66
CA ILE A 65 -0.85 -9.54 -4.07
C ILE A 65 0.56 -9.97 -3.67
N LYS A 66 0.74 -11.17 -3.16
CA LYS A 66 2.08 -11.72 -2.81
C LYS A 66 2.98 -11.89 -4.04
N THR A 67 2.43 -12.05 -5.23
CA THR A 67 3.20 -12.26 -6.49
C THR A 67 3.52 -10.97 -7.26
N LEU A 68 3.06 -9.80 -6.81
CA LEU A 68 3.23 -8.53 -7.52
C LEU A 68 4.69 -8.10 -7.70
N HIS A 69 5.60 -8.61 -6.89
CA HIS A 69 7.03 -8.43 -7.06
C HIS A 69 7.71 -9.74 -7.48
N THR A 70 8.31 -9.72 -8.66
CA THR A 70 9.03 -10.88 -9.22
C THR A 70 10.43 -11.08 -8.65
N ASP A 71 11.02 -10.03 -8.07
CA ASP A 71 12.32 -10.12 -7.42
C ASP A 71 12.17 -10.66 -5.99
N LYS A 72 12.58 -11.91 -5.79
CA LYS A 72 12.56 -12.60 -4.49
C LYS A 72 13.45 -11.94 -3.42
N ASN A 73 14.40 -11.12 -3.83
CA ASN A 73 15.28 -10.39 -2.91
C ASN A 73 14.75 -9.02 -2.52
N SER A 74 13.65 -8.58 -3.12
CA SER A 74 13.03 -7.29 -2.74
C SER A 74 12.55 -7.32 -1.30
N ALA A 75 12.55 -6.17 -0.64
CA ALA A 75 11.97 -6.01 0.70
C ALA A 75 10.50 -6.47 0.71
N TYR A 76 9.73 -6.10 -0.32
CA TYR A 76 8.34 -6.51 -0.46
C TYR A 76 8.18 -8.05 -0.42
N SER A 77 8.95 -8.78 -1.23
CA SER A 77 8.86 -10.26 -1.29
C SER A 77 9.20 -10.90 0.05
N LYS A 78 10.24 -10.42 0.74
CA LYS A 78 10.63 -10.94 2.05
C LYS A 78 9.54 -10.76 3.12
N TYR A 79 8.87 -9.61 3.15
CA TYR A 79 7.83 -9.32 4.16
C TYR A 79 6.47 -9.91 3.80
N MET A 80 6.18 -10.11 2.50
CA MET A 80 4.92 -10.70 2.06
C MET A 80 4.92 -12.23 2.08
N ASP A 81 6.09 -12.88 2.16
CA ASP A 81 6.19 -14.34 2.12
C ASP A 81 5.39 -15.00 3.24
N ASP A 82 5.54 -14.52 4.46
CA ASP A 82 4.83 -15.01 5.65
C ASP A 82 3.46 -14.35 5.89
N ALA A 83 3.04 -13.43 5.04
CA ALA A 83 1.78 -12.72 5.22
C ALA A 83 0.59 -13.67 5.08
N ILE A 84 -0.35 -13.59 6.03
CA ILE A 84 -1.54 -14.44 6.11
C ILE A 84 -2.80 -13.58 6.17
N PHE A 85 -3.82 -13.93 5.36
CA PHE A 85 -5.14 -13.34 5.46
C PHE A 85 -5.86 -13.82 6.74
N LYS A 86 -6.14 -12.92 7.69
CA LYS A 86 -6.61 -13.27 9.04
C LYS A 86 -8.04 -12.82 9.38
N LEU A 87 -8.83 -12.34 8.42
CA LEU A 87 -10.22 -12.01 8.74
C LEU A 87 -11.00 -13.29 9.08
N PRO A 88 -11.73 -13.33 10.21
CA PRO A 88 -12.26 -14.59 10.72
C PRO A 88 -13.54 -15.06 10.02
N THR A 89 -14.31 -14.17 9.40
CA THR A 89 -15.62 -14.53 8.81
C THR A 89 -15.93 -13.75 7.53
N PRO A 90 -16.68 -14.36 6.60
CA PRO A 90 -17.17 -13.67 5.39
C PRO A 90 -18.00 -12.41 5.69
N LEU A 91 -18.84 -12.47 6.73
CA LEU A 91 -19.68 -11.33 7.10
C LEU A 91 -18.86 -10.13 7.60
N LEU A 92 -17.77 -10.40 8.33
CA LEU A 92 -16.89 -9.32 8.78
C LEU A 92 -16.14 -8.69 7.60
N LEU A 93 -15.68 -9.52 6.64
CA LEU A 93 -15.04 -9.01 5.42
C LEU A 93 -16.00 -8.10 4.63
N SER A 94 -17.24 -8.54 4.41
CA SER A 94 -18.24 -7.73 3.69
C SER A 94 -18.45 -6.38 4.39
N LYS A 95 -18.64 -6.35 5.71
CA LYS A 95 -18.78 -5.09 6.45
C LYS A 95 -17.56 -4.18 6.33
N VAL A 96 -16.35 -4.74 6.35
CA VAL A 96 -15.12 -3.95 6.16
C VAL A 96 -15.07 -3.36 4.75
N VAL A 97 -15.42 -4.15 3.73
CA VAL A 97 -15.45 -3.69 2.34
C VAL A 97 -16.49 -2.59 2.16
N ASP A 98 -17.71 -2.77 2.66
CA ASP A 98 -18.78 -1.75 2.61
C ASP A 98 -18.33 -0.43 3.25
N SER A 99 -17.68 -0.52 4.42
CA SER A 99 -17.17 0.66 5.13
C SER A 99 -16.03 1.35 4.36
N LEU A 100 -15.16 0.59 3.72
CA LEU A 100 -14.09 1.14 2.88
C LEU A 100 -14.65 1.82 1.64
N ASP A 101 -15.67 1.26 1.00
CA ASP A 101 -16.33 1.88 -0.14
C ASP A 101 -16.99 3.22 0.21
N GLU A 102 -17.62 3.32 1.39
CA GLU A 102 -18.14 4.61 1.88
C GLU A 102 -17.02 5.63 2.08
N ILE A 103 -15.91 5.22 2.68
CA ILE A 103 -14.73 6.07 2.87
C ILE A 103 -14.16 6.52 1.52
N TYR A 104 -14.00 5.62 0.56
CA TYR A 104 -13.51 5.95 -0.78
C TYR A 104 -14.41 6.93 -1.53
N LYS A 105 -15.74 6.78 -1.42
CA LYS A 105 -16.70 7.75 -2.00
C LYS A 105 -16.49 9.14 -1.42
N ILE A 106 -16.42 9.27 -0.10
CA ILE A 106 -16.18 10.55 0.58
C ILE A 106 -14.82 11.14 0.17
N MET A 107 -13.78 10.31 0.12
CA MET A 107 -12.44 10.76 -0.26
C MET A 107 -12.33 11.26 -1.70
N ASN A 108 -13.09 10.67 -2.62
CA ASN A 108 -13.12 11.12 -4.02
C ASN A 108 -13.88 12.46 -4.19
N GLU A 109 -14.80 12.79 -3.28
CA GLU A 109 -15.50 14.07 -3.26
C GLU A 109 -14.62 15.21 -2.69
N ILE A 110 -13.63 14.88 -1.86
CA ILE A 110 -12.74 15.85 -1.23
C ILE A 110 -11.44 15.94 -2.01
N GLN A 111 -11.24 17.01 -2.77
CA GLN A 111 -10.09 17.22 -3.67
C GLN A 111 -8.79 17.67 -2.96
N THR A 112 -8.61 17.48 -1.67
CA THR A 112 -7.38 17.88 -0.98
C THR A 112 -6.33 16.79 -0.93
N ALA A 113 -5.07 17.15 -1.14
CA ALA A 113 -3.96 16.24 -1.42
C ALA A 113 -3.62 15.22 -0.32
N ASP A 114 -4.11 15.37 0.92
CA ASP A 114 -3.75 14.50 2.06
C ASP A 114 -4.94 13.84 2.78
N VAL A 115 -6.11 13.83 2.18
CA VAL A 115 -7.32 13.25 2.81
C VAL A 115 -7.17 11.78 3.18
N ARG A 116 -6.41 11.02 2.40
CA ARG A 116 -6.15 9.60 2.69
C ARG A 116 -5.40 9.42 4.00
N GLY A 117 -4.37 10.24 4.20
CA GLY A 117 -3.60 10.23 5.43
C GLY A 117 -4.41 10.67 6.64
N ASP A 118 -5.17 11.76 6.53
CA ASP A 118 -5.99 12.29 7.60
C ASP A 118 -7.12 11.31 7.99
N THR A 119 -7.76 10.68 7.01
CA THR A 119 -8.78 9.65 7.27
C THR A 119 -8.19 8.44 7.99
N TYR A 120 -7.02 7.98 7.58
CA TYR A 120 -6.31 6.89 8.24
C TYR A 120 -5.94 7.25 9.69
N GLU A 121 -5.43 8.46 9.93
CA GLU A 121 -5.14 8.96 11.28
C GLU A 121 -6.39 9.06 12.14
N TYR A 122 -7.47 9.57 11.58
CA TYR A 122 -8.75 9.62 12.29
C TYR A 122 -9.23 8.24 12.72
N LEU A 123 -9.19 7.26 11.81
CA LEU A 123 -9.57 5.88 12.12
C LEU A 123 -8.67 5.28 13.21
N LEU A 124 -7.35 5.47 13.12
CA LEU A 124 -6.41 5.00 14.15
C LEU A 124 -6.63 5.68 15.49
N SER A 125 -6.94 6.98 15.51
CA SER A 125 -7.24 7.71 16.74
C SER A 125 -8.50 7.16 17.43
N LYS A 126 -9.53 6.80 16.64
CA LYS A 126 -10.76 6.17 17.16
C LYS A 126 -10.52 4.78 17.73
N ILE A 127 -9.68 3.98 17.08
CA ILE A 127 -9.28 2.66 17.58
C ILE A 127 -8.50 2.80 18.90
N SER A 128 -7.60 3.76 19.00
CA SER A 128 -6.83 4.07 20.21
C SER A 128 -7.73 4.52 21.37
N GLN A 129 -8.70 5.39 21.11
CA GLN A 129 -9.68 5.84 22.12
C GLN A 129 -10.57 4.73 22.66
N SER A 130 -10.78 3.65 21.91
CA SER A 130 -11.56 2.48 22.36
C SER A 130 -10.85 1.61 23.42
N GLY A 131 -9.65 1.99 23.84
CA GLY A 131 -8.92 1.38 24.98
C GLY A 131 -8.37 -0.02 24.74
N ARG A 132 -8.47 -0.56 23.52
CA ARG A 132 -8.00 -1.91 23.21
C ARG A 132 -6.55 -2.00 22.74
N ASN A 133 -5.99 -0.91 22.25
CA ASN A 133 -4.57 -0.82 21.89
C ASN A 133 -4.04 0.53 22.35
N GLY A 134 -3.33 0.56 23.48
CA GLY A 134 -2.74 1.76 24.08
C GLY A 134 -1.51 2.28 23.31
N GLN A 135 -1.56 2.30 21.99
CA GLN A 135 -0.48 2.88 21.19
C GLN A 135 -0.65 4.41 21.15
N PHE A 136 0.26 5.12 21.80
CA PHE A 136 0.43 6.54 21.65
C PHE A 136 1.13 6.80 20.31
N ARG A 137 0.40 7.37 19.38
CA ARG A 137 0.98 7.75 18.09
C ARG A 137 1.44 9.20 18.13
N THR A 138 2.68 9.46 17.72
CA THR A 138 3.17 10.82 17.54
C THR A 138 2.38 11.49 16.40
N PRO A 139 1.82 12.71 16.60
CA PRO A 139 1.10 13.42 15.55
C PRO A 139 1.95 13.67 14.31
N ARG A 140 1.38 13.56 13.12
CA ARG A 140 2.08 13.70 11.84
C ARG A 140 2.88 15.00 11.70
N HIS A 141 2.29 16.13 12.09
CA HIS A 141 2.97 17.42 11.99
C HIS A 141 4.23 17.49 12.87
N ILE A 142 4.25 16.79 14.01
CA ILE A 142 5.43 16.66 14.86
C ILE A 142 6.48 15.77 14.21
N ILE A 143 6.05 14.61 13.66
CA ILE A 143 6.94 13.71 12.92
C ILE A 143 7.60 14.46 11.76
N ARG A 144 6.79 15.16 10.95
CA ARG A 144 7.26 15.93 9.79
C ARG A 144 8.29 16.99 10.19
N MET A 145 7.98 17.78 11.23
CA MET A 145 8.91 18.76 11.78
C MET A 145 10.24 18.10 12.21
N MET A 146 10.18 16.97 12.89
CA MET A 146 11.40 16.26 13.32
C MET A 146 12.23 15.75 12.14
N VAL A 147 11.58 15.19 11.11
CA VAL A 147 12.25 14.72 9.90
C VAL A 147 12.89 15.88 9.14
N GLU A 148 12.21 17.02 9.01
CA GLU A 148 12.74 18.22 8.38
C GLU A 148 13.97 18.75 9.11
N LEU A 149 13.94 18.76 10.45
CA LEU A 149 15.08 19.17 11.28
C LEU A 149 16.29 18.23 11.17
N MET A 150 16.03 16.92 10.99
CA MET A 150 17.08 15.92 10.80
C MET A 150 17.70 15.94 9.41
N ASP A 151 16.94 16.42 8.40
CA ASP A 151 17.35 16.54 6.99
C ASP A 151 18.07 15.28 6.47
N PRO A 152 17.39 14.10 6.45
CA PRO A 152 18.01 12.84 6.03
C PRO A 152 18.56 12.91 4.61
N LYS A 153 19.65 12.19 4.37
CA LYS A 153 20.39 12.15 3.11
C LYS A 153 20.16 10.82 2.37
N ALA A 154 20.46 10.80 1.08
CA ALA A 154 20.27 9.64 0.22
C ALA A 154 21.10 8.40 0.59
N ASP A 155 22.19 8.60 1.33
CA ASP A 155 23.11 7.54 1.74
C ASP A 155 22.94 7.13 3.23
N ASP A 156 21.98 7.74 3.94
CA ASP A 156 21.73 7.43 5.35
C ASP A 156 21.08 6.06 5.53
N VAL A 157 21.26 5.51 6.72
CA VAL A 157 20.50 4.35 7.22
C VAL A 157 19.64 4.84 8.39
N ILE A 158 18.34 4.67 8.26
CA ILE A 158 17.35 5.18 9.20
C ILE A 158 16.74 4.01 9.96
N CYS A 159 16.90 4.02 11.29
CA CYS A 159 16.37 2.99 12.17
C CYS A 159 15.39 3.61 13.17
N ASP A 160 14.22 2.99 13.30
CA ASP A 160 13.23 3.30 14.34
C ASP A 160 12.99 2.05 15.21
N PRO A 161 13.68 1.88 16.34
CA PRO A 161 13.59 0.70 17.19
C PRO A 161 12.23 0.57 17.91
N ALA A 162 11.38 1.57 17.82
CA ALA A 162 10.04 1.61 18.42
C ALA A 162 8.97 1.99 17.37
N CYS A 163 9.16 1.53 16.13
CA CYS A 163 8.51 2.04 14.92
C CYS A 163 6.96 2.04 14.97
N GLY A 164 6.32 1.19 15.75
CA GLY A 164 4.87 1.10 15.81
C GLY A 164 4.26 0.90 14.42
N THR A 165 3.59 1.94 13.90
CA THR A 165 3.05 1.97 12.54
C THR A 165 4.02 2.54 11.51
N SER A 166 5.30 2.62 11.83
CA SER A 166 6.38 3.14 10.98
C SER A 166 6.22 4.61 10.56
N GLY A 167 5.54 5.43 11.36
CA GLY A 167 5.23 6.82 11.02
C GLY A 167 6.46 7.67 10.71
N PHE A 168 7.55 7.53 11.48
CA PHE A 168 8.80 8.23 11.24
C PHE A 168 9.51 7.74 9.97
N LEU A 169 9.56 6.43 9.75
CA LEU A 169 10.20 5.85 8.57
C LEU A 169 9.46 6.25 7.28
N VAL A 170 8.12 6.22 7.30
CA VAL A 170 7.30 6.66 6.16
C VAL A 170 7.53 8.14 5.88
N SER A 171 7.49 9.00 6.90
CA SER A 171 7.70 10.44 6.74
C SER A 171 9.11 10.77 6.23
N ALA A 172 10.13 10.05 6.71
CA ALA A 172 11.50 10.19 6.19
C ALA A 172 11.61 9.78 4.72
N GLY A 173 10.93 8.69 4.33
CA GLY A 173 10.86 8.25 2.94
C GLY A 173 10.16 9.25 2.04
N GLU A 174 9.04 9.83 2.49
CA GLU A 174 8.34 10.90 1.76
C GLU A 174 9.21 12.15 1.60
N TYR A 175 9.87 12.59 2.68
CA TYR A 175 10.80 13.71 2.66
C TYR A 175 11.93 13.52 1.63
N LEU A 176 12.56 12.35 1.62
CA LEU A 176 13.61 12.02 0.66
C LEU A 176 13.11 12.00 -0.79
N LYS A 177 11.90 11.48 -1.03
CA LYS A 177 11.27 11.55 -2.36
C LYS A 177 10.99 12.97 -2.81
N GLU A 178 10.62 13.86 -1.90
CA GLU A 178 10.30 15.24 -2.22
C GLU A 178 11.57 16.07 -2.45
N HIS A 179 12.58 15.95 -1.57
CA HIS A 179 13.75 16.83 -1.55
C HIS A 179 15.01 16.26 -2.21
N ARG A 180 15.09 14.92 -2.39
CA ARG A 180 16.26 14.22 -2.92
C ARG A 180 15.92 13.31 -4.11
N LYS A 181 14.81 13.57 -4.78
CA LYS A 181 14.28 12.72 -5.85
C LYS A 181 15.29 12.41 -6.93
N GLU A 182 15.94 13.43 -7.47
CA GLU A 182 16.90 13.28 -8.57
C GLU A 182 18.13 12.49 -8.11
N GLU A 183 18.64 12.81 -6.93
CA GLU A 183 19.80 12.15 -6.35
C GLU A 183 19.56 10.64 -6.13
N ILE A 184 18.38 10.26 -5.68
CA ILE A 184 18.05 8.87 -5.35
C ILE A 184 17.65 8.08 -6.58
N PHE A 185 16.74 8.61 -7.41
CA PHE A 185 16.08 7.79 -8.43
C PHE A 185 16.78 7.79 -9.78
N PHE A 186 17.75 8.69 -10.03
CA PHE A 186 18.59 8.65 -11.24
C PHE A 186 19.89 7.86 -11.03
N ASP A 187 20.24 7.54 -9.77
CA ASP A 187 21.36 6.65 -9.46
C ASP A 187 20.83 5.26 -9.08
N ARG A 188 21.28 4.23 -9.80
CA ARG A 188 20.83 2.85 -9.58
C ARG A 188 21.19 2.32 -8.18
N GLN A 189 22.36 2.67 -7.65
CA GLN A 189 22.81 2.18 -6.35
C GLN A 189 22.04 2.87 -5.22
N LYS A 190 21.85 4.20 -5.31
CA LYS A 190 21.06 4.97 -4.34
C LYS A 190 19.58 4.55 -4.36
N LYS A 191 19.02 4.28 -5.53
CA LYS A 191 17.66 3.74 -5.66
C LYS A 191 17.53 2.38 -4.99
N ASP A 192 18.48 1.48 -5.19
CA ASP A 192 18.49 0.17 -4.54
C ASP A 192 18.65 0.31 -3.02
N HIS A 193 19.56 1.19 -2.57
CA HIS A 193 19.73 1.51 -1.15
C HIS A 193 18.41 2.02 -0.53
N TYR A 194 17.76 3.00 -1.14
CA TYR A 194 16.49 3.55 -0.69
C TYR A 194 15.39 2.49 -0.58
N MET A 195 15.29 1.61 -1.57
CA MET A 195 14.21 0.62 -1.64
C MET A 195 14.41 -0.59 -0.72
N ASN A 196 15.65 -0.96 -0.42
CA ASN A 196 15.97 -2.25 0.19
C ASN A 196 16.86 -2.19 1.44
N HIS A 197 17.56 -1.07 1.68
CA HIS A 197 18.64 -1.03 2.68
C HIS A 197 18.64 0.22 3.58
N MET A 198 17.73 1.15 3.35
CA MET A 198 17.73 2.43 4.09
C MET A 198 16.94 2.37 5.38
N PHE A 199 15.81 1.66 5.43
CA PHE A 199 14.84 1.73 6.53
C PHE A 199 14.81 0.43 7.33
N PHE A 200 14.93 0.58 8.68
CA PHE A 200 14.97 -0.54 9.63
C PHE A 200 14.12 -0.29 10.87
#